data_379084e3d8cda29560d6d266886aad00
#
_entry.id   379084e3d8cda29560d6d266886aad00
#
_cell.length_a   1.000
_cell.length_b   1.000
_cell.length_c   1.000
_cell.angle_alpha   90.00
_cell.angle_beta   90.00
_cell.angle_gamma   90.00
#
_symmetry.space_group_name_H-M   'P 1'
#
loop_
_entity.id
_entity.type
_entity.pdbx_description
1 polymer ?
#
loop_
_entity_poly.entity_id
_entity_poly.type
_entity_poly.pdbx_seq_one_letter_code
_entity_poly.pdbx_strand_id
1 'polypeptide(L)'
;IQEAIASRRKVSFRYFSYNAAKEKVMRHSGERYVETPVEIVVNQGVYYLITYNSEADAFEGYRVGRMDYVEVAEERAAKVPRPSDFSVERLDNAVVGAVDGGFVDATLIAEGRAMNAVIDRFGRDVSSTDLGDGEARIEVQVEAGPAFYGWVVRCNGMVRIEGPESLVEGYKEHLRTILEQY
;
A
#
# COMPACT_ATOMS: atom_id res chain seq x y z
N ILE A 1 -3.76 -20.21 -5.33
CA ILE A 1 -4.19 -19.20 -4.34
C ILE A 1 -5.73 -19.19 -4.26
N GLN A 2 -6.45 -18.99 -5.36
CA GLN A 2 -7.92 -18.98 -5.37
C GLN A 2 -8.54 -20.24 -4.78
N GLU A 3 -7.95 -21.41 -5.03
CA GLU A 3 -8.35 -22.68 -4.44
C GLU A 3 -8.20 -22.68 -2.90
N ALA A 4 -7.10 -22.12 -2.37
CA ALA A 4 -6.88 -21.99 -0.94
C ALA A 4 -7.95 -21.09 -0.30
N ILE A 5 -8.26 -19.95 -0.92
CA ILE A 5 -9.32 -19.04 -0.48
C ILE A 5 -10.68 -19.76 -0.49
N ALA A 6 -11.04 -20.39 -1.59
CA ALA A 6 -12.33 -21.08 -1.76
C ALA A 6 -12.51 -22.25 -0.79
N SER A 7 -11.45 -23.01 -0.53
CA SER A 7 -11.45 -24.16 0.40
C SER A 7 -11.26 -23.77 1.87
N ARG A 8 -11.04 -22.48 2.16
CA ARG A 8 -10.73 -21.97 3.50
C ARG A 8 -9.54 -22.67 4.14
N ARG A 9 -8.49 -22.84 3.34
CA ARG A 9 -7.21 -23.39 3.78
C ARG A 9 -6.13 -22.33 3.67
N LYS A 10 -5.04 -22.50 4.43
CA LYS A 10 -3.86 -21.68 4.28
C LYS A 10 -3.21 -21.92 2.92
N VAL A 11 -2.45 -20.95 2.45
CA VAL A 11 -1.59 -21.05 1.28
C VAL A 11 -0.15 -21.16 1.74
N SER A 12 0.61 -22.07 1.17
CA SER A 12 2.05 -22.24 1.39
C SER A 12 2.82 -21.80 0.16
N PHE A 13 3.89 -21.04 0.35
CA PHE A 13 4.74 -20.57 -0.74
C PHE A 13 6.13 -20.19 -0.25
N ARG A 14 7.10 -20.06 -1.19
CA ARG A 14 8.37 -19.36 -0.94
C ARG A 14 8.31 -17.98 -1.55
N TYR A 15 8.99 -17.02 -0.94
CA TYR A 15 8.98 -15.63 -1.40
C TYR A 15 10.38 -15.14 -1.71
N PHE A 16 10.54 -14.44 -2.83
CA PHE A 16 11.84 -13.97 -3.28
C PHE A 16 11.83 -12.47 -3.61
N SER A 17 13.01 -11.88 -3.60
CA SER A 17 13.32 -10.57 -4.18
C SER A 17 14.39 -10.73 -5.26
N TYR A 18 14.61 -9.71 -6.07
CA TYR A 18 15.73 -9.66 -6.99
C TYR A 18 16.88 -8.84 -6.38
N ASN A 19 18.10 -9.29 -6.56
CA ASN A 19 19.29 -8.50 -6.29
C ASN A 19 19.63 -7.57 -7.48
N ALA A 20 20.73 -6.80 -7.35
CA ALA A 20 21.20 -5.89 -8.42
C ALA A 20 21.59 -6.62 -9.72
N ALA A 21 21.98 -7.90 -9.64
CA ALA A 21 22.28 -8.75 -10.80
C ALA A 21 21.01 -9.38 -11.42
N LYS A 22 19.80 -9.04 -10.92
CA LYS A 22 18.51 -9.62 -11.32
C LYS A 22 18.36 -11.10 -11.00
N GLU A 23 19.12 -11.62 -10.03
CA GLU A 23 19.00 -12.97 -9.55
C GLU A 23 17.96 -13.07 -8.44
N LYS A 24 17.24 -14.19 -8.39
CA LYS A 24 16.28 -14.44 -7.30
C LYS A 24 17.02 -14.72 -6.00
N VAL A 25 16.68 -13.93 -4.98
CA VAL A 25 17.17 -14.12 -3.60
C VAL A 25 15.96 -14.50 -2.74
N MET A 26 15.97 -15.70 -2.20
CA MET A 26 14.89 -16.17 -1.33
C MET A 26 14.90 -15.40 -0.01
N ARG A 27 13.73 -14.93 0.42
CA ARG A 27 13.55 -14.36 1.75
C ARG A 27 13.48 -15.48 2.79
N HIS A 28 13.76 -15.15 4.05
CA HIS A 28 13.78 -16.07 5.20
C HIS A 28 14.54 -17.36 4.89
N SER A 29 15.72 -17.21 4.29
CA SER A 29 16.58 -18.36 3.93
C SER A 29 15.91 -19.45 3.07
N GLY A 30 14.81 -19.09 2.39
CA GLY A 30 14.03 -20.02 1.56
C GLY A 30 13.00 -20.85 2.33
N GLU A 31 12.75 -20.54 3.59
CA GLU A 31 11.67 -21.14 4.35
C GLU A 31 10.30 -20.83 3.71
N ARG A 32 9.34 -21.71 3.95
CA ARG A 32 7.99 -21.54 3.44
C ARG A 32 7.21 -20.59 4.34
N TYR A 33 6.50 -19.69 3.71
CA TYR A 33 5.40 -18.94 4.31
C TYR A 33 4.17 -19.82 4.31
N VAL A 34 3.38 -19.81 5.39
CA VAL A 34 2.11 -20.53 5.52
C VAL A 34 1.07 -19.57 6.07
N GLU A 35 0.35 -18.92 5.16
CA GLU A 35 -0.47 -17.77 5.47
C GLU A 35 -1.97 -18.02 5.27
N THR A 36 -2.82 -17.31 5.99
CA THR A 36 -4.25 -17.30 5.75
C THR A 36 -4.56 -16.36 4.58
N PRO A 37 -4.92 -16.87 3.39
CA PRO A 37 -5.23 -16.03 2.25
C PRO A 37 -6.59 -15.35 2.44
N VAL A 38 -6.66 -14.06 2.14
CA VAL A 38 -7.90 -13.25 2.24
C VAL A 38 -8.46 -12.99 0.85
N GLU A 39 -7.69 -12.31 0.01
CA GLU A 39 -8.10 -11.98 -1.35
C GLU A 39 -6.90 -11.70 -2.26
N ILE A 40 -7.16 -11.62 -3.56
CA ILE A 40 -6.18 -11.16 -4.55
C ILE A 40 -6.63 -9.79 -5.04
N VAL A 41 -5.76 -8.81 -4.93
CA VAL A 41 -6.00 -7.44 -5.39
C VAL A 41 -5.05 -7.08 -6.54
N VAL A 42 -5.47 -6.13 -7.37
CA VAL A 42 -4.65 -5.60 -8.45
C VAL A 42 -4.35 -4.14 -8.16
N ASN A 43 -3.08 -3.80 -8.10
CA ASN A 43 -2.63 -2.43 -8.00
C ASN A 43 -1.61 -2.12 -9.09
N GLN A 44 -1.86 -1.07 -9.87
CA GLN A 44 -1.01 -0.64 -10.99
C GLN A 44 -0.61 -1.79 -11.95
N GLY A 45 -1.56 -2.72 -12.20
CA GLY A 45 -1.33 -3.86 -13.08
C GLY A 45 -0.56 -5.03 -12.44
N VAL A 46 -0.28 -4.97 -11.15
CA VAL A 46 0.41 -6.01 -10.39
C VAL A 46 -0.56 -6.70 -9.44
N TYR A 47 -0.54 -8.03 -9.43
CA TYR A 47 -1.34 -8.85 -8.53
C TYR A 47 -0.66 -9.01 -7.17
N TYR A 48 -1.43 -8.81 -6.10
CA TYR A 48 -1.02 -9.02 -4.72
C TYR A 48 -1.98 -9.99 -4.03
N LEU A 49 -1.41 -10.95 -3.30
CA LEU A 49 -2.16 -11.75 -2.34
C LEU A 49 -2.16 -11.01 -1.00
N ILE A 50 -3.34 -10.77 -0.49
CA ILE A 50 -3.54 -10.27 0.86
C ILE A 50 -3.70 -11.46 1.78
N THR A 51 -2.96 -11.47 2.86
CA THR A 51 -3.01 -12.49 3.91
C THR A 51 -3.31 -11.86 5.27
N TYR A 52 -3.79 -12.69 6.18
CA TYR A 52 -3.99 -12.32 7.56
C TYR A 52 -3.12 -13.18 8.47
N ASN A 53 -2.27 -12.54 9.25
CA ASN A 53 -1.46 -13.17 10.28
C ASN A 53 -2.21 -13.08 11.61
N SER A 54 -2.72 -14.23 12.11
CA SER A 54 -3.51 -14.27 13.34
C SER A 54 -2.69 -14.11 14.62
N GLU A 55 -1.37 -14.29 14.58
CA GLU A 55 -0.49 -14.10 15.73
C GLU A 55 -0.15 -12.62 15.94
N ALA A 56 0.09 -11.92 14.83
CA ALA A 56 0.38 -10.49 14.84
C ALA A 56 -0.89 -9.62 14.79
N ASP A 57 -2.08 -10.22 14.56
CA ASP A 57 -3.35 -9.54 14.28
C ASP A 57 -3.19 -8.48 13.16
N ALA A 58 -2.50 -8.86 12.09
CA ALA A 58 -2.11 -7.96 11.03
C ALA A 58 -2.38 -8.53 9.64
N PHE A 59 -2.66 -7.64 8.69
CA PHE A 59 -2.73 -7.99 7.28
C PHE A 59 -1.39 -7.74 6.61
N GLU A 60 -1.01 -8.66 5.71
CA GLU A 60 0.21 -8.58 4.94
C GLU A 60 -0.09 -8.71 3.43
N GLY A 61 0.74 -8.09 2.60
CA GLY A 61 0.61 -8.16 1.15
C GLY A 61 1.82 -8.82 0.49
N TYR A 62 1.57 -9.81 -0.35
CA TYR A 62 2.59 -10.50 -1.11
C TYR A 62 2.37 -10.33 -2.62
N ARG A 63 3.36 -9.81 -3.33
CA ARG A 63 3.30 -9.71 -4.78
C ARG A 63 3.30 -11.13 -5.40
N VAL A 64 2.21 -11.51 -6.08
CA VAL A 64 2.02 -12.87 -6.61
C VAL A 64 3.16 -13.28 -7.56
N GLY A 65 3.68 -12.35 -8.37
CA GLY A 65 4.81 -12.61 -9.26
C GLY A 65 6.17 -12.83 -8.56
N ARG A 66 6.22 -12.76 -7.21
CA ARG A 66 7.40 -13.07 -6.39
C ARG A 66 7.20 -14.31 -5.52
N MET A 67 6.17 -15.09 -5.77
CA MET A 67 5.86 -16.31 -5.05
C MET A 67 6.29 -17.52 -5.90
N ASP A 68 7.06 -18.42 -5.31
CA ASP A 68 7.43 -19.70 -5.90
C ASP A 68 6.85 -20.85 -5.06
N TYR A 69 6.60 -22.00 -5.68
CA TYR A 69 6.08 -23.23 -5.01
C TYR A 69 4.79 -23.00 -4.23
N VAL A 70 3.84 -22.33 -4.88
CA VAL A 70 2.53 -22.00 -4.27
C VAL A 70 1.66 -23.26 -4.22
N GLU A 71 1.24 -23.65 -3.01
CA GLU A 71 0.45 -24.85 -2.75
C GLU A 71 -0.68 -24.53 -1.75
N VAL A 72 -1.77 -25.29 -1.80
CA VAL A 72 -2.79 -25.27 -0.75
C VAL A 72 -2.25 -26.06 0.43
N ALA A 73 -2.15 -25.42 1.59
CA ALA A 73 -1.68 -26.08 2.81
C ALA A 73 -2.77 -26.98 3.41
N GLU A 74 -2.36 -27.94 4.26
CA GLU A 74 -3.30 -28.80 4.98
C GLU A 74 -4.04 -28.08 6.10
N GLU A 75 -3.43 -27.01 6.63
CA GLU A 75 -4.00 -26.21 7.72
C GLU A 75 -5.20 -25.38 7.25
N ARG A 76 -6.18 -25.27 8.14
CA ARG A 76 -7.31 -24.39 7.92
C ARG A 76 -6.90 -22.92 8.04
N ALA A 77 -7.47 -22.09 7.18
CA ALA A 77 -7.37 -20.64 7.29
C ALA A 77 -7.90 -20.16 8.66
N ALA A 78 -7.20 -19.20 9.26
CA ALA A 78 -7.67 -18.55 10.47
C ALA A 78 -8.97 -17.76 10.19
N LYS A 79 -9.72 -17.45 11.24
CA LYS A 79 -10.89 -16.58 11.13
C LYS A 79 -10.38 -15.15 10.94
N VAL A 80 -10.59 -14.62 9.75
CA VAL A 80 -10.25 -13.23 9.45
C VAL A 80 -11.26 -12.31 10.15
N PRO A 81 -10.83 -11.35 10.99
CA PRO A 81 -11.74 -10.34 11.50
C PRO A 81 -12.37 -9.60 10.33
N ARG A 82 -13.65 -9.20 10.46
CA ARG A 82 -14.24 -8.29 9.47
C ARG A 82 -13.55 -6.95 9.65
N PRO A 83 -12.81 -6.46 8.67
CA PRO A 83 -12.20 -5.16 8.79
C PRO A 83 -13.32 -4.12 8.71
N SER A 84 -13.55 -3.39 9.79
CA SER A 84 -14.37 -2.17 9.73
C SER A 84 -13.72 -1.09 8.84
N ASP A 85 -12.40 -1.23 8.60
CA ASP A 85 -11.58 -0.20 7.95
C ASP A 85 -10.55 -0.79 6.96
N PHE A 86 -10.83 -1.98 6.39
CA PHE A 86 -9.95 -2.59 5.42
C PHE A 86 -10.20 -1.93 4.05
N SER A 87 -9.30 -1.07 3.63
CA SER A 87 -9.23 -0.61 2.26
C SER A 87 -8.03 -1.26 1.56
N VAL A 88 -8.20 -1.56 0.27
CA VAL A 88 -7.10 -2.03 -0.60
C VAL A 88 -5.95 -1.03 -0.60
N GLU A 89 -6.25 0.25 -0.41
CA GLU A 89 -5.30 1.35 -0.28
C GLU A 89 -4.38 1.21 0.94
N ARG A 90 -4.86 0.63 2.05
CA ARG A 90 -4.02 0.30 3.21
C ARG A 90 -2.91 -0.70 2.87
N LEU A 91 -3.18 -1.60 1.93
CA LEU A 91 -2.23 -2.61 1.50
C LEU A 91 -1.22 -2.11 0.49
N ASP A 92 -1.59 -1.13 -0.31
CA ASP A 92 -0.67 -0.46 -1.22
C ASP A 92 0.53 0.12 -0.45
N ASN A 93 0.28 0.68 0.71
CA ASN A 93 1.30 1.25 1.56
C ASN A 93 2.16 0.17 2.23
N ALA A 94 1.57 -0.92 2.72
CA ALA A 94 2.30 -2.04 3.33
C ALA A 94 3.20 -2.80 2.35
N VAL A 95 2.83 -2.86 1.07
CA VAL A 95 3.59 -3.59 0.02
C VAL A 95 4.80 -2.80 -0.49
N VAL A 96 4.80 -1.49 -0.39
CA VAL A 96 5.91 -0.63 -0.88
C VAL A 96 7.03 -0.45 0.16
N GLY A 97 6.85 -0.98 1.34
CA GLY A 97 7.78 -0.89 2.47
C GLY A 97 7.12 -0.15 3.62
N ALA A 98 6.58 -0.90 4.56
CA ALA A 98 6.06 -0.36 5.79
C ALA A 98 7.15 0.48 6.48
N VAL A 99 6.98 1.76 6.42
CA VAL A 99 7.58 2.65 7.41
C VAL A 99 6.51 2.77 8.50
N ASP A 100 6.88 2.66 9.75
CA ASP A 100 6.04 2.83 10.94
C ASP A 100 5.41 4.23 11.06
N GLY A 101 4.92 4.78 9.95
CA GLY A 101 4.20 6.03 9.87
C GLY A 101 2.71 5.74 9.99
N GLY A 102 2.13 5.92 11.16
CA GLY A 102 0.69 5.76 11.37
C GLY A 102 -0.14 6.59 10.38
N PHE A 103 -1.45 6.29 10.33
CA PHE A 103 -2.39 7.09 9.54
C PHE A 103 -2.49 8.51 10.10
N VAL A 104 -2.48 9.47 9.20
CA VAL A 104 -2.55 10.91 9.50
C VAL A 104 -3.69 11.51 8.71
N ASP A 105 -4.55 12.27 9.38
CA ASP A 105 -5.54 13.10 8.70
C ASP A 105 -4.82 14.25 8.01
N ALA A 106 -4.84 14.25 6.69
CA ALA A 106 -4.11 15.17 5.84
C ALA A 106 -5.06 16.12 5.11
N THR A 107 -4.66 17.37 5.03
CA THR A 107 -5.27 18.38 4.17
C THR A 107 -4.37 18.60 2.96
N LEU A 108 -4.93 18.40 1.77
CA LEU A 108 -4.26 18.64 0.49
C LEU A 108 -4.93 19.79 -0.24
N ILE A 109 -4.16 20.53 -1.03
CA ILE A 109 -4.70 21.44 -2.02
C ILE A 109 -4.40 20.88 -3.40
N ALA A 110 -5.41 20.77 -4.24
CA ALA A 110 -5.31 20.21 -5.59
C ALA A 110 -5.82 21.20 -6.64
N GLU A 111 -5.08 21.38 -7.72
CA GLU A 111 -5.59 22.07 -8.91
C GLU A 111 -6.68 21.22 -9.57
N GLY A 112 -7.68 21.85 -10.20
CA GLY A 112 -8.82 21.14 -10.83
C GLY A 112 -8.39 20.07 -11.84
N ARG A 113 -7.29 20.28 -12.57
CA ARG A 113 -6.72 19.30 -13.50
C ARG A 113 -6.09 18.06 -12.80
N ALA A 114 -5.80 18.16 -11.51
CA ALA A 114 -5.29 17.04 -10.71
C ALA A 114 -6.41 16.23 -10.05
N MET A 115 -7.66 16.66 -10.12
CA MET A 115 -8.79 15.97 -9.46
C MET A 115 -8.97 14.54 -9.93
N ASN A 116 -8.67 14.20 -11.18
CA ASN A 116 -8.70 12.80 -11.62
C ASN A 116 -7.70 11.94 -10.81
N ALA A 117 -6.48 12.43 -10.60
CA ALA A 117 -5.48 11.71 -9.81
C ALA A 117 -5.87 11.59 -8.31
N VAL A 118 -6.58 12.59 -7.78
CA VAL A 118 -7.15 12.57 -6.43
C VAL A 118 -8.25 11.50 -6.34
N ILE A 119 -9.20 11.52 -7.27
CA ILE A 119 -10.33 10.57 -7.32
C ILE A 119 -9.83 9.14 -7.55
N ASP A 120 -8.86 8.94 -8.44
CA ASP A 120 -8.26 7.63 -8.71
C ASP A 120 -7.58 7.04 -7.48
N ARG A 121 -7.05 7.88 -6.58
CA ARG A 121 -6.36 7.43 -5.37
C ARG A 121 -7.29 7.28 -4.17
N PHE A 122 -8.18 8.24 -3.94
CA PHE A 122 -8.98 8.34 -2.70
C PHE A 122 -10.46 8.03 -2.90
N GLY A 123 -10.86 7.74 -4.14
CA GLY A 123 -12.25 7.50 -4.46
C GLY A 123 -13.02 8.78 -4.78
N ARG A 124 -14.18 8.59 -5.42
CA ARG A 124 -15.04 9.71 -5.83
C ARG A 124 -15.70 10.43 -4.65
N ASP A 125 -15.91 9.71 -3.56
CA ASP A 125 -16.59 10.24 -2.37
C ASP A 125 -15.63 10.95 -1.41
N VAL A 126 -14.38 11.24 -1.85
CA VAL A 126 -13.40 11.98 -1.09
C VAL A 126 -13.95 13.36 -0.69
N SER A 127 -13.75 13.74 0.55
CA SER A 127 -14.17 15.05 1.07
C SER A 127 -13.42 16.17 0.36
N SER A 128 -14.12 17.05 -0.33
CA SER A 128 -13.52 18.15 -1.09
C SER A 128 -14.33 19.43 -0.94
N THR A 129 -13.62 20.55 -0.89
CA THR A 129 -14.21 21.92 -0.85
C THR A 129 -13.57 22.73 -1.96
N ASP A 130 -14.40 23.27 -2.85
CA ASP A 130 -13.94 24.20 -3.88
C ASP A 130 -13.49 25.51 -3.22
N LEU A 131 -12.26 25.92 -3.50
CA LEU A 131 -11.67 27.16 -2.97
C LEU A 131 -11.85 28.35 -3.92
N GLY A 132 -12.40 28.13 -5.10
CA GLY A 132 -12.34 29.07 -6.20
C GLY A 132 -10.99 29.03 -6.94
N ASP A 133 -10.84 29.83 -7.98
CA ASP A 133 -9.61 29.92 -8.78
C ASP A 133 -9.08 28.61 -9.37
N GLY A 134 -9.95 27.57 -9.40
CA GLY A 134 -9.62 26.26 -9.93
C GLY A 134 -8.85 25.37 -8.96
N GLU A 135 -8.82 25.67 -7.67
CA GLU A 135 -8.26 24.84 -6.62
C GLU A 135 -9.35 24.23 -5.72
N ALA A 136 -9.07 23.06 -5.18
CA ALA A 136 -9.91 22.39 -4.17
C ALA A 136 -9.08 21.99 -2.96
N ARG A 137 -9.66 22.12 -1.75
CA ARG A 137 -9.14 21.54 -0.52
C ARG A 137 -9.70 20.14 -0.36
N ILE A 138 -8.84 19.18 -0.07
CA ILE A 138 -9.16 17.76 0.04
C ILE A 138 -8.79 17.28 1.44
N GLU A 139 -9.74 16.65 2.14
CA GLU A 139 -9.51 16.04 3.45
C GLU A 139 -9.41 14.52 3.27
N VAL A 140 -8.28 13.94 3.62
CA VAL A 140 -7.98 12.50 3.43
C VAL A 140 -7.20 11.94 4.60
N GLN A 141 -7.35 10.65 4.80
CA GLN A 141 -6.47 9.90 5.70
C GLN A 141 -5.37 9.24 4.87
N VAL A 142 -4.12 9.48 5.21
CA VAL A 142 -2.95 8.94 4.51
C VAL A 142 -1.96 8.32 5.48
N GLU A 143 -1.24 7.32 5.01
CA GLU A 143 -0.06 6.83 5.71
C GLU A 143 1.14 7.70 5.32
N ALA A 144 1.74 8.36 6.32
CA ALA A 144 2.91 9.20 6.11
C ALA A 144 4.12 8.34 5.70
N GLY A 145 4.60 8.50 4.47
CA GLY A 145 5.74 7.71 4.00
C GLY A 145 6.04 7.84 2.52
N PRO A 146 7.09 7.14 2.04
CA PRO A 146 7.60 7.26 0.68
C PRO A 146 6.56 7.01 -0.42
N ALA A 147 5.59 6.13 -0.19
CA ALA A 147 4.53 5.82 -1.16
C ALA A 147 3.59 7.01 -1.38
N PHE A 148 3.18 7.67 -0.28
CA PHE A 148 2.35 8.87 -0.35
C PHE A 148 3.14 10.05 -0.93
N TYR A 149 4.37 10.27 -0.43
CA TYR A 149 5.24 11.34 -0.91
C TYR A 149 5.56 11.21 -2.40
N GLY A 150 5.85 9.98 -2.87
CA GLY A 150 6.08 9.71 -4.29
C GLY A 150 4.84 9.98 -5.15
N TRP A 151 3.63 9.75 -4.63
CA TRP A 151 2.40 10.11 -5.32
C TRP A 151 2.25 11.64 -5.44
N VAL A 152 2.53 12.40 -4.37
CA VAL A 152 2.51 13.86 -4.40
C VAL A 152 3.52 14.40 -5.43
N VAL A 153 4.76 13.86 -5.43
CA VAL A 153 5.78 14.20 -6.46
C VAL A 153 5.26 13.93 -7.87
N ARG A 154 4.61 12.79 -8.11
CA ARG A 154 4.04 12.43 -9.42
C ARG A 154 2.98 13.42 -9.90
N CYS A 155 2.29 14.08 -8.99
CA CYS A 155 1.34 15.13 -9.32
C CYS A 155 2.01 16.43 -9.79
N ASN A 156 3.34 16.48 -9.83
CA ASN A 156 4.14 17.55 -10.40
C ASN A 156 3.73 18.97 -9.95
N GLY A 157 3.55 19.14 -8.63
CA GLY A 157 3.18 20.40 -8.00
C GLY A 157 1.69 20.77 -8.09
N MET A 158 0.89 20.02 -8.84
CA MET A 158 -0.57 20.23 -8.92
C MET A 158 -1.33 19.78 -7.68
N VAL A 159 -0.69 19.01 -6.81
CA VAL A 159 -1.16 18.65 -5.48
C VAL A 159 -0.09 19.05 -4.48
N ARG A 160 -0.46 19.76 -3.42
CA ARG A 160 0.42 20.13 -2.32
C ARG A 160 -0.19 19.71 -0.98
N ILE A 161 0.66 19.38 -0.03
CA ILE A 161 0.25 19.07 1.34
C ILE A 161 0.12 20.39 2.08
N GLU A 162 -1.08 20.71 2.59
CA GLU A 162 -1.34 21.90 3.41
C GLU A 162 -1.13 21.60 4.89
N GLY A 163 -1.46 20.40 5.34
CA GLY A 163 -1.36 19.98 6.73
C GLY A 163 -1.49 18.46 6.93
N PRO A 164 -1.19 18.02 8.15
CA PRO A 164 -0.60 18.73 9.27
C PRO A 164 0.88 19.07 9.05
N GLU A 165 1.43 19.98 9.88
CA GLU A 165 2.83 20.43 9.75
C GLU A 165 3.83 19.27 9.79
N SER A 166 3.60 18.25 10.62
CA SER A 166 4.45 17.06 10.69
C SER A 166 4.53 16.30 9.36
N LEU A 167 3.42 16.22 8.62
CA LEU A 167 3.38 15.58 7.30
C LEU A 167 4.10 16.43 6.25
N VAL A 168 3.94 17.75 6.32
CA VAL A 168 4.63 18.70 5.43
C VAL A 168 6.14 18.62 5.62
N GLU A 169 6.62 18.63 6.88
CA GLU A 169 8.06 18.53 7.18
C GLU A 169 8.63 17.16 6.81
N GLY A 170 7.89 16.06 7.06
CA GLY A 170 8.28 14.73 6.60
C GLY A 170 8.42 14.64 5.08
N TYR A 171 7.52 15.27 4.33
CA TYR A 171 7.61 15.36 2.87
C TYR A 171 8.83 16.17 2.41
N LYS A 172 9.08 17.33 3.03
CA LYS A 172 10.27 18.16 2.72
C LYS A 172 11.57 17.41 2.99
N GLU A 173 11.64 16.68 4.10
CA GLU A 173 12.82 15.88 4.44
C GLU A 173 13.05 14.74 3.45
N HIS A 174 11.97 14.06 3.06
CA HIS A 174 12.04 13.05 2.01
C HIS A 174 12.60 13.60 0.69
N LEU A 175 12.16 14.79 0.28
CA LEU A 175 12.68 15.45 -0.92
C LEU A 175 14.15 15.85 -0.79
N ARG A 176 14.58 16.36 0.37
CA ARG A 176 16.00 16.71 0.64
C ARG A 176 16.87 15.47 0.54
N THR A 177 16.47 14.37 1.20
CA THR A 177 17.22 13.10 1.17
C THR A 177 17.42 12.58 -0.24
N ILE A 178 16.41 12.74 -1.11
CA ILE A 178 16.53 12.36 -2.53
C ILE A 178 17.49 13.31 -3.24
N LEU A 179 17.34 14.62 -3.04
CA LEU A 179 18.14 15.63 -3.72
C LEU A 179 19.64 15.53 -3.38
N GLU A 180 19.98 15.13 -2.15
CA GLU A 180 21.36 14.94 -1.70
C GLU A 180 22.11 13.80 -2.42
N GLN A 181 21.40 12.96 -3.19
CA GLN A 181 21.99 11.88 -3.98
C GLN A 181 22.46 12.34 -5.36
N TYR A 182 22.19 13.57 -5.73
CA TYR A 182 22.53 14.18 -7.02
C TYR A 182 23.41 15.41 -6.88
#